data_ddee7c53e22e2dac30e8556b3bce7fd8
#
_entry.id   ddee7c53e22e2dac30e8556b3bce7fd8
#
_cell.length_a   1.000
_cell.length_b   1.000
_cell.length_c   1.000
_cell.angle_alpha   90.00
_cell.angle_beta   90.00
_cell.angle_gamma   90.00
#
_symmetry.space_group_name_H-M   'P 1'
#
loop_
_entity.id
_entity.type
_entity.pdbx_description
1 polymer ?
#
loop_
_entity_poly.entity_id
_entity_poly.type
_entity_poly.pdbx_seq_one_letter_code
_entity_poly.pdbx_strand_id
1 'polypeptide(L)'
;LQTCILNIREQFSDKHISVLFGCGGDRDKGKRSKMGKIADNYADKIYLTDDNPRHERPKKIRDEIKRGIKKRQIIEISNRKEAIAKAINNLNTGDILIVAGKGHEKIQQIGNRKVFLSDRQIILNSIKKKNFNLSKNLKLNIFNERFDQNVLSSKSAINKASINSKSVKKNDIFFAIKGKKNDGNKFVGQAIQKKASITVVNKIQKKLPRNKQVSSINPLSLLTETAKIFRKNISTKI
;
A
#
# COMPACT_ATOMS: atom_id res chain seq x y z
N LEU A 1 -4.82 -18.53 17.16
CA LEU A 1 -4.10 -17.24 17.17
C LEU A 1 -2.68 -17.40 17.70
N GLN A 2 -2.52 -18.02 18.88
CA GLN A 2 -1.20 -18.23 19.51
C GLN A 2 -0.24 -18.98 18.59
N THR A 3 -0.61 -20.16 18.12
CA THR A 3 0.20 -20.97 17.19
C THR A 3 0.62 -20.20 15.94
N CYS A 4 -0.32 -19.41 15.37
CA CYS A 4 -0.01 -18.60 14.20
C CYS A 4 1.06 -17.53 14.50
N ILE A 5 0.93 -16.81 15.62
CA ILE A 5 1.92 -15.79 15.98
C ILE A 5 3.27 -16.40 16.28
N LEU A 6 3.30 -17.52 17.03
CA LEU A 6 4.54 -18.21 17.39
C LEU A 6 5.28 -18.74 16.17
N ASN A 7 4.59 -19.41 15.25
CA ASN A 7 5.21 -19.90 14.01
C ASN A 7 5.80 -18.77 13.15
N ILE A 8 5.11 -17.62 13.11
CA ILE A 8 5.63 -16.46 12.39
C ILE A 8 6.84 -15.87 13.14
N ARG A 9 6.80 -15.81 14.46
CA ARG A 9 7.91 -15.31 15.29
C ARG A 9 9.15 -16.19 15.16
N GLU A 10 8.97 -17.50 15.06
CA GLU A 10 10.05 -18.44 14.84
C GLU A 10 10.75 -18.22 13.50
N GLN A 11 9.96 -17.99 12.44
CA GLN A 11 10.52 -17.76 11.09
C GLN A 11 11.06 -16.33 10.90
N PHE A 12 10.55 -15.35 11.65
CA PHE A 12 10.85 -13.92 11.51
C PHE A 12 11.06 -13.29 12.89
N SER A 13 12.10 -13.71 13.59
CA SER A 13 12.36 -13.33 14.99
C SER A 13 12.60 -11.83 15.19
N ASP A 14 13.20 -11.16 14.18
CA ASP A 14 13.58 -9.75 14.18
C ASP A 14 12.46 -8.79 13.70
N LYS A 15 11.35 -9.34 13.20
CA LYS A 15 10.28 -8.52 12.62
C LYS A 15 9.25 -8.08 13.64
N HIS A 16 8.76 -6.86 13.46
CA HIS A 16 7.64 -6.35 14.24
C HIS A 16 6.33 -7.00 13.77
N ILE A 17 5.62 -7.68 14.70
CA ILE A 17 4.38 -8.38 14.41
C ILE A 17 3.19 -7.60 14.98
N SER A 18 2.34 -7.12 14.09
CA SER A 18 1.03 -6.54 14.44
C SER A 18 -0.07 -7.58 14.27
N VAL A 19 -1.04 -7.60 15.17
CA VAL A 19 -2.21 -8.49 15.09
C VAL A 19 -3.48 -7.66 15.04
N LEU A 20 -4.34 -7.94 14.06
CA LEU A 20 -5.68 -7.37 13.94
C LEU A 20 -6.71 -8.48 14.10
N PHE A 21 -7.60 -8.36 15.08
CA PHE A 21 -8.64 -9.35 15.32
C PHE A 21 -9.86 -8.80 16.03
N GLY A 22 -10.91 -9.57 16.03
CA GLY A 22 -12.12 -9.43 16.82
C GLY A 22 -12.64 -10.80 17.20
N CYS A 23 -13.71 -10.84 18.00
CA CYS A 23 -14.42 -12.07 18.34
C CYS A 23 -15.87 -12.01 17.88
N GLY A 24 -16.42 -13.18 17.55
CA GLY A 24 -17.83 -13.31 17.24
C GLY A 24 -18.73 -13.16 18.49
N GLY A 25 -19.90 -12.57 18.29
CA GLY A 25 -21.02 -12.66 19.21
C GLY A 25 -21.70 -14.01 19.14
N ASP A 26 -22.55 -14.34 20.12
CA ASP A 26 -23.26 -15.61 20.24
C ASP A 26 -22.31 -16.82 20.16
N ARG A 27 -21.12 -16.68 20.73
CA ARG A 27 -20.04 -17.66 20.80
C ARG A 27 -19.45 -17.69 22.21
N ASP A 28 -18.51 -18.59 22.44
CA ASP A 28 -17.81 -18.76 23.71
C ASP A 28 -17.16 -17.44 24.15
N LYS A 29 -17.74 -16.84 25.21
CA LYS A 29 -17.26 -15.58 25.81
C LYS A 29 -15.94 -15.77 26.54
N GLY A 30 -15.68 -16.96 27.09
CA GLY A 30 -14.45 -17.29 27.79
C GLY A 30 -13.19 -17.20 26.93
N LYS A 31 -13.33 -17.37 25.63
CA LYS A 31 -12.22 -17.19 24.66
C LYS A 31 -11.80 -15.74 24.47
N ARG A 32 -12.66 -14.76 24.72
CA ARG A 32 -12.41 -13.34 24.40
C ARG A 32 -11.19 -12.80 25.14
N SER A 33 -11.22 -12.88 26.47
CA SER A 33 -10.09 -12.44 27.29
C SER A 33 -8.83 -13.29 27.08
N LYS A 34 -8.98 -14.59 26.81
CA LYS A 34 -7.84 -15.47 26.46
C LYS A 34 -7.19 -15.04 25.14
N MET A 35 -7.96 -14.69 24.12
CA MET A 35 -7.41 -14.16 22.86
C MET A 35 -6.72 -12.81 23.06
N GLY A 36 -7.28 -11.94 23.91
CA GLY A 36 -6.63 -10.70 24.34
C GLY A 36 -5.27 -10.96 24.99
N LYS A 37 -5.20 -11.89 25.94
CA LYS A 37 -3.97 -12.27 26.64
C LYS A 37 -2.91 -12.86 25.70
N ILE A 38 -3.32 -13.66 24.73
CA ILE A 38 -2.42 -14.21 23.71
C ILE A 38 -1.84 -13.08 22.86
N ALA A 39 -2.66 -12.16 22.38
CA ALA A 39 -2.18 -11.01 21.61
C ALA A 39 -1.23 -10.13 22.44
N ASP A 40 -1.56 -9.89 23.73
CA ASP A 40 -0.74 -9.11 24.65
C ASP A 40 0.65 -9.72 24.90
N ASN A 41 0.74 -11.05 24.93
CA ASN A 41 2.00 -11.74 25.19
C ASN A 41 2.90 -11.84 23.97
N TYR A 42 2.33 -12.03 22.79
CA TYR A 42 3.09 -12.47 21.61
C TYR A 42 3.13 -11.47 20.44
N ALA A 43 2.21 -10.50 20.38
CA ALA A 43 2.22 -9.44 19.37
C ALA A 43 2.92 -8.18 19.89
N ASP A 44 3.52 -7.41 18.98
CA ASP A 44 4.13 -6.12 19.31
C ASP A 44 3.10 -5.00 19.30
N LYS A 45 2.05 -5.14 18.46
CA LYS A 45 0.98 -4.15 18.31
C LYS A 45 -0.37 -4.82 18.09
N ILE A 46 -1.41 -4.28 18.70
CA ILE A 46 -2.75 -4.86 18.66
C ILE A 46 -3.74 -3.88 18.03
N TYR A 47 -4.43 -4.34 16.99
CA TYR A 47 -5.60 -3.68 16.42
C TYR A 47 -6.84 -4.49 16.80
N LEU A 48 -7.75 -3.87 17.55
CA LEU A 48 -8.99 -4.50 18.00
C LEU A 48 -10.17 -3.97 17.19
N THR A 49 -10.95 -4.89 16.61
CA THR A 49 -12.06 -4.51 15.73
C THR A 49 -13.25 -5.48 15.88
N ASP A 50 -14.35 -5.17 15.19
CA ASP A 50 -15.50 -6.07 15.17
C ASP A 50 -15.27 -7.24 14.17
N ASP A 51 -15.71 -8.42 14.59
CA ASP A 51 -15.84 -9.61 13.72
C ASP A 51 -17.33 -9.73 13.28
N ASN A 52 -18.02 -10.78 13.68
CA ASN A 52 -19.45 -10.98 13.51
C ASN A 52 -20.15 -10.76 14.88
N PRO A 53 -20.56 -9.55 15.24
CA PRO A 53 -21.16 -9.31 16.55
C PRO A 53 -22.51 -10.01 16.73
N ARG A 54 -23.17 -10.40 15.67
CA ARG A 54 -24.50 -11.04 15.70
C ARG A 54 -25.48 -10.24 16.56
N HIS A 55 -26.08 -10.85 17.59
CA HIS A 55 -27.07 -10.20 18.46
C HIS A 55 -26.43 -9.52 19.68
N GLU A 56 -25.11 -9.64 19.87
CA GLU A 56 -24.43 -8.97 20.97
C GLU A 56 -23.99 -7.55 20.59
N ARG A 57 -23.88 -6.67 21.59
CA ARG A 57 -23.33 -5.33 21.40
C ARG A 57 -21.84 -5.39 21.06
N PRO A 58 -21.39 -4.88 19.89
CA PRO A 58 -19.99 -4.99 19.46
C PRO A 58 -18.99 -4.44 20.48
N LYS A 59 -19.33 -3.31 21.10
CA LYS A 59 -18.48 -2.70 22.15
C LYS A 59 -18.25 -3.64 23.32
N LYS A 60 -19.28 -4.36 23.78
CA LYS A 60 -19.16 -5.31 24.90
C LYS A 60 -18.17 -6.42 24.56
N ILE A 61 -18.23 -6.95 23.34
CA ILE A 61 -17.29 -7.98 22.87
C ILE A 61 -15.84 -7.46 22.91
N ARG A 62 -15.60 -6.24 22.43
CA ARG A 62 -14.26 -5.64 22.45
C ARG A 62 -13.80 -5.38 23.89
N ASP A 63 -14.67 -4.91 24.77
CA ASP A 63 -14.33 -4.68 26.17
C ASP A 63 -13.96 -6.00 26.90
N GLU A 64 -14.64 -7.10 26.59
CA GLU A 64 -14.28 -8.43 27.12
C GLU A 64 -12.93 -8.93 26.61
N ILE A 65 -12.57 -8.64 25.34
CA ILE A 65 -11.23 -8.93 24.82
C ILE A 65 -10.17 -8.10 25.53
N LYS A 66 -10.43 -6.80 25.73
CA LYS A 66 -9.49 -5.87 26.39
C LYS A 66 -9.14 -6.27 27.82
N ARG A 67 -10.03 -6.97 28.51
CA ARG A 67 -9.74 -7.48 29.89
C ARG A 67 -8.49 -8.39 29.91
N GLY A 68 -8.18 -9.04 28.78
CA GLY A 68 -6.98 -9.90 28.65
C GLY A 68 -5.71 -9.14 28.28
N ILE A 69 -5.78 -7.86 27.91
CA ILE A 69 -4.64 -7.06 27.44
C ILE A 69 -4.20 -6.12 28.56
N LYS A 70 -2.95 -6.22 29.00
CA LYS A 70 -2.42 -5.47 30.15
C LYS A 70 -1.17 -4.65 29.81
N LYS A 71 -0.36 -5.08 28.86
CA LYS A 71 0.98 -4.54 28.58
C LYS A 71 1.02 -3.73 27.29
N ARG A 72 0.24 -4.12 26.29
CA ARG A 72 0.34 -3.56 24.93
C ARG A 72 -0.66 -2.45 24.71
N GLN A 73 -0.24 -1.47 23.90
CA GLN A 73 -1.14 -0.42 23.42
C GLN A 73 -2.13 -1.00 22.41
N ILE A 74 -3.40 -0.70 22.60
CA ILE A 74 -4.49 -1.14 21.73
C ILE A 74 -4.90 0.02 20.82
N ILE A 75 -5.00 -0.25 19.54
CA ILE A 75 -5.69 0.62 18.58
C ILE A 75 -7.06 0.02 18.33
N GLU A 76 -8.09 0.57 18.96
CA GLU A 76 -9.47 0.11 18.84
C GLU A 76 -10.18 0.86 17.71
N ILE A 77 -10.66 0.14 16.71
CA ILE A 77 -11.44 0.66 15.58
C ILE A 77 -12.57 -0.34 15.31
N SER A 78 -13.81 0.07 15.58
CA SER A 78 -14.98 -0.81 15.44
C SER A 78 -15.19 -1.28 14.01
N ASN A 79 -15.08 -0.39 13.03
CA ASN A 79 -15.22 -0.72 11.61
C ASN A 79 -14.02 -1.54 11.13
N ARG A 80 -14.26 -2.81 10.79
CA ARG A 80 -13.20 -3.75 10.39
C ARG A 80 -12.46 -3.32 9.12
N LYS A 81 -13.16 -2.73 8.15
CA LYS A 81 -12.54 -2.21 6.93
C LYS A 81 -11.57 -1.07 7.23
N GLU A 82 -11.97 -0.16 8.08
CA GLU A 82 -11.13 0.96 8.52
C GLU A 82 -9.95 0.48 9.38
N ALA A 83 -10.18 -0.49 10.25
CA ALA A 83 -9.15 -1.10 11.08
C ALA A 83 -8.05 -1.75 10.22
N ILE A 84 -8.43 -2.54 9.22
CA ILE A 84 -7.48 -3.17 8.27
C ILE A 84 -6.70 -2.10 7.50
N ALA A 85 -7.39 -1.09 6.96
CA ALA A 85 -6.75 -0.02 6.22
C ALA A 85 -5.76 0.77 7.10
N LYS A 86 -6.13 1.08 8.34
CA LYS A 86 -5.25 1.76 9.31
C LYS A 86 -4.04 0.91 9.67
N ALA A 87 -4.25 -0.37 9.95
CA ALA A 87 -3.17 -1.30 10.26
C ALA A 87 -2.15 -1.37 9.11
N ILE A 88 -2.62 -1.55 7.87
CA ILE A 88 -1.76 -1.59 6.68
C ILE A 88 -1.01 -0.28 6.47
N ASN A 89 -1.66 0.88 6.64
CA ASN A 89 -1.00 2.17 6.50
C ASN A 89 0.11 2.38 7.53
N ASN A 90 -0.03 1.82 8.73
CA ASN A 90 0.95 1.94 9.81
C ASN A 90 2.13 0.95 9.71
N LEU A 91 2.10 -0.04 8.81
CA LEU A 91 3.22 -0.96 8.62
C LEU A 91 4.44 -0.23 8.05
N ASN A 92 5.60 -0.51 8.59
CA ASN A 92 6.87 -0.17 7.98
C ASN A 92 7.37 -1.31 7.08
N THR A 93 8.47 -1.06 6.36
CA THR A 93 9.12 -2.09 5.55
C THR A 93 9.62 -3.21 6.46
N GLY A 94 9.21 -4.45 6.16
CA GLY A 94 9.59 -5.63 6.93
C GLY A 94 8.63 -5.99 8.07
N ASP A 95 7.71 -5.11 8.48
CA ASP A 95 6.68 -5.43 9.47
C ASP A 95 5.71 -6.50 8.96
N ILE A 96 5.17 -7.28 9.87
CA ILE A 96 4.18 -8.32 9.59
C ILE A 96 2.84 -7.95 10.23
N LEU A 97 1.75 -8.06 9.45
CA LEU A 97 0.39 -7.92 9.95
C LEU A 97 -0.37 -9.24 9.82
N ILE A 98 -0.82 -9.75 10.95
CA ILE A 98 -1.72 -10.90 11.02
C ILE A 98 -3.15 -10.37 11.12
N VAL A 99 -4.00 -10.67 10.14
CA VAL A 99 -5.43 -10.38 10.19
C VAL A 99 -6.16 -11.66 10.48
N ALA A 100 -6.75 -11.76 11.70
CA ALA A 100 -7.37 -12.97 12.22
C ALA A 100 -8.88 -12.80 12.50
N GLY A 101 -9.56 -13.93 12.60
CA GLY A 101 -10.99 -14.03 12.92
C GLY A 101 -11.80 -14.58 11.75
N LYS A 102 -11.98 -13.80 10.70
CA LYS A 102 -12.86 -14.14 9.58
C LYS A 102 -12.31 -15.16 8.58
N GLY A 103 -11.00 -15.23 8.40
CA GLY A 103 -10.40 -16.12 7.41
C GLY A 103 -10.97 -15.88 6.01
N HIS A 104 -11.60 -16.91 5.44
CA HIS A 104 -12.23 -16.87 4.10
C HIS A 104 -13.66 -16.33 4.08
N GLU A 105 -14.26 -16.03 5.22
CA GLU A 105 -15.61 -15.49 5.31
C GLU A 105 -15.74 -14.16 4.55
N LYS A 106 -16.80 -14.04 3.76
CA LYS A 106 -17.11 -12.85 2.95
C LYS A 106 -18.28 -12.05 3.48
N ILE A 107 -18.81 -12.39 4.66
CA ILE A 107 -20.00 -11.78 5.24
C ILE A 107 -19.71 -11.38 6.67
N GLN A 108 -20.14 -10.18 7.06
CA GLN A 108 -20.23 -9.76 8.45
C GLN A 108 -21.70 -9.75 8.88
N GLN A 109 -21.99 -10.44 9.99
CA GLN A 109 -23.34 -10.50 10.55
C GLN A 109 -23.47 -9.53 11.74
N ILE A 110 -24.42 -8.60 11.63
CA ILE A 110 -24.76 -7.60 12.66
C ILE A 110 -26.26 -7.70 12.93
N GLY A 111 -26.66 -8.28 14.03
CA GLY A 111 -28.05 -8.69 14.25
C GLY A 111 -28.50 -9.64 13.13
N ASN A 112 -29.65 -9.31 12.54
CA ASN A 112 -30.20 -10.06 11.41
C ASN A 112 -29.65 -9.61 10.05
N ARG A 113 -28.82 -8.55 10.02
CA ARG A 113 -28.23 -8.03 8.76
C ARG A 113 -26.96 -8.78 8.42
N LYS A 114 -26.82 -9.12 7.14
CA LYS A 114 -25.62 -9.69 6.56
C LYS A 114 -25.02 -8.69 5.57
N VAL A 115 -23.80 -8.23 5.83
CA VAL A 115 -23.10 -7.25 5.00
C VAL A 115 -21.90 -7.92 4.35
N PHE A 116 -21.70 -7.69 3.05
CA PHE A 116 -20.50 -8.19 2.37
C PHE A 116 -19.24 -7.53 2.93
N LEU A 117 -18.31 -8.35 3.42
CA LEU A 117 -17.03 -7.91 3.98
C LEU A 117 -16.01 -9.03 3.82
N SER A 118 -15.07 -8.85 2.92
CA SER A 118 -13.96 -9.78 2.67
C SER A 118 -12.65 -9.16 3.12
N ASP A 119 -12.02 -9.71 4.14
CA ASP A 119 -10.72 -9.26 4.63
C ASP A 119 -9.69 -9.26 3.51
N ARG A 120 -9.61 -10.33 2.72
CA ARG A 120 -8.69 -10.46 1.59
C ARG A 120 -8.82 -9.30 0.60
N GLN A 121 -10.05 -8.96 0.22
CA GLN A 121 -10.28 -7.87 -0.74
C GLN A 121 -9.92 -6.50 -0.16
N ILE A 122 -10.23 -6.28 1.12
CA ILE A 122 -9.89 -5.04 1.83
C ILE A 122 -8.37 -4.90 1.95
N ILE A 123 -7.66 -5.96 2.32
CA ILE A 123 -6.20 -6.00 2.41
C ILE A 123 -5.58 -5.64 1.06
N LEU A 124 -5.95 -6.33 -0.01
CA LEU A 124 -5.40 -6.09 -1.35
C LEU A 124 -5.64 -4.64 -1.82
N ASN A 125 -6.84 -4.10 -1.59
CA ASN A 125 -7.16 -2.73 -1.97
C ASN A 125 -6.38 -1.71 -1.13
N SER A 126 -6.20 -1.98 0.17
CA SER A 126 -5.43 -1.10 1.07
C SER A 126 -3.94 -1.10 0.73
N ILE A 127 -3.37 -2.26 0.40
CA ILE A 127 -1.98 -2.37 -0.07
C ILE A 127 -1.80 -1.61 -1.39
N LYS A 128 -2.69 -1.81 -2.36
CA LYS A 128 -2.64 -1.07 -3.64
C LYS A 128 -2.68 0.44 -3.42
N LYS A 129 -3.56 0.92 -2.53
CA LYS A 129 -3.66 2.35 -2.19
C LYS A 129 -2.40 2.87 -1.50
N LYS A 130 -1.86 2.14 -0.52
CA LYS A 130 -0.60 2.50 0.15
C LYS A 130 0.56 2.56 -0.84
N ASN A 131 0.74 1.52 -1.66
CA ASN A 131 1.80 1.47 -2.66
C ASN A 131 1.66 2.58 -3.70
N PHE A 132 0.44 2.90 -4.12
CA PHE A 132 0.19 4.04 -5.02
C PHE A 132 0.61 5.37 -4.39
N ASN A 133 0.26 5.62 -3.13
CA ASN A 133 0.63 6.84 -2.43
C ASN A 133 2.15 6.95 -2.20
N LEU A 134 2.79 5.86 -1.77
CA LEU A 134 4.24 5.78 -1.63
C LEU A 134 4.94 6.02 -2.98
N SER A 135 4.45 5.36 -4.04
CA SER A 135 5.03 5.50 -5.37
C SER A 135 4.88 6.92 -5.93
N LYS A 136 3.81 7.63 -5.60
CA LYS A 136 3.59 9.00 -6.03
C LYS A 136 4.63 9.95 -5.43
N ASN A 137 4.87 9.87 -4.13
CA ASN A 137 5.84 10.73 -3.43
C ASN A 137 7.27 10.37 -3.84
N LEU A 138 7.56 9.08 -3.94
CA LEU A 138 8.89 8.59 -4.35
C LEU A 138 9.23 8.99 -5.79
N LYS A 139 8.24 8.95 -6.70
CA LYS A 139 8.41 9.38 -8.10
C LYS A 139 8.88 10.82 -8.21
N LEU A 140 8.24 11.72 -7.48
CA LEU A 140 8.58 13.15 -7.51
C LEU A 140 10.00 13.38 -6.98
N ASN A 141 10.34 12.80 -5.83
CA ASN A 141 11.66 12.98 -5.21
C ASN A 141 12.78 12.41 -6.10
N ILE A 142 12.65 11.19 -6.60
CA ILE A 142 13.67 10.56 -7.46
C ILE A 142 13.92 11.39 -8.74
N PHE A 143 12.85 11.92 -9.35
CA PHE A 143 13.00 12.74 -10.53
C PHE A 143 13.65 14.09 -10.22
N ASN A 144 13.26 14.75 -9.13
CA ASN A 144 13.84 16.04 -8.73
C ASN A 144 15.31 15.92 -8.33
N GLU A 145 15.68 14.87 -7.59
CA GLU A 145 17.08 14.62 -7.17
C GLU A 145 18.01 14.32 -8.36
N ARG A 146 17.48 13.66 -9.42
CA ARG A 146 18.30 13.26 -10.58
C ARG A 146 18.44 14.33 -11.65
N PHE A 147 17.57 15.33 -11.67
CA PHE A 147 17.54 16.32 -12.74
C PHE A 147 18.03 17.72 -12.33
N ASP A 148 18.60 17.91 -11.16
CA ASP A 148 19.12 19.21 -10.65
C ASP A 148 18.19 20.42 -10.92
N GLN A 149 16.97 20.17 -11.31
CA GLN A 149 15.95 21.16 -11.60
C GLN A 149 14.65 20.67 -11.01
N ASN A 150 13.94 21.51 -10.29
CA ASN A 150 12.55 21.29 -9.88
C ASN A 150 11.63 21.22 -11.12
N VAL A 151 11.84 20.20 -11.94
CA VAL A 151 11.16 20.00 -13.23
C VAL A 151 9.69 19.67 -13.01
N LEU A 152 9.39 19.07 -11.86
CA LEU A 152 8.04 18.74 -11.44
C LEU A 152 7.72 19.53 -10.18
N SER A 153 6.70 20.38 -10.25
CA SER A 153 6.17 21.02 -9.05
C SER A 153 5.64 19.96 -8.08
N SER A 154 5.62 20.24 -6.78
CA SER A 154 5.06 19.38 -5.74
C SER A 154 3.59 18.96 -6.01
N LYS A 155 2.90 19.71 -6.86
CA LYS A 155 1.52 19.43 -7.32
C LYS A 155 1.44 18.52 -8.55
N SER A 156 2.57 18.18 -9.20
CA SER A 156 2.56 17.37 -10.41
C SER A 156 2.28 15.90 -10.07
N ALA A 157 1.21 15.34 -10.60
CA ALA A 157 0.93 13.92 -10.50
C ALA A 157 1.74 13.16 -11.56
N ILE A 158 2.39 12.06 -11.16
CA ILE A 158 3.03 11.11 -12.05
C ILE A 158 2.33 9.76 -11.91
N ASN A 159 1.80 9.22 -13.02
CA ASN A 159 1.14 7.91 -13.01
C ASN A 159 2.14 6.78 -13.26
N LYS A 160 2.71 6.72 -14.44
CA LYS A 160 3.65 5.67 -14.85
C LYS A 160 4.68 6.17 -15.85
N ALA A 161 5.75 5.40 -16.04
CA ALA A 161 6.66 5.54 -17.17
C ALA A 161 6.10 4.85 -18.42
N SER A 162 6.30 5.44 -19.59
CA SER A 162 5.95 4.86 -20.88
C SER A 162 7.07 5.09 -21.89
N ILE A 163 7.34 4.09 -22.70
CA ILE A 163 8.25 4.17 -23.87
C ILE A 163 7.49 4.16 -25.20
N ASN A 164 6.17 3.93 -25.14
CA ASN A 164 5.30 3.91 -26.31
C ASN A 164 4.37 5.12 -26.28
N SER A 165 4.59 6.07 -27.22
CA SER A 165 3.80 7.30 -27.33
C SER A 165 2.31 7.05 -27.57
N LYS A 166 1.93 5.92 -28.21
CA LYS A 166 0.53 5.56 -28.44
C LYS A 166 -0.21 5.22 -27.15
N SER A 167 0.48 4.67 -26.15
CA SER A 167 -0.09 4.25 -24.85
C SER A 167 0.03 5.29 -23.74
N VAL A 168 0.66 6.44 -24.01
CA VAL A 168 0.77 7.55 -23.05
C VAL A 168 -0.62 8.05 -22.65
N LYS A 169 -0.80 8.27 -21.35
CA LYS A 169 -1.99 8.91 -20.76
C LYS A 169 -1.60 10.17 -20.00
N LYS A 170 -2.60 10.95 -19.61
CA LYS A 170 -2.39 12.15 -18.77
C LYS A 170 -1.56 11.79 -17.53
N ASN A 171 -0.56 12.62 -17.26
CA ASN A 171 0.37 12.49 -16.13
C ASN A 171 1.35 11.31 -16.23
N ASP A 172 1.48 10.64 -17.36
CA ASP A 172 2.59 9.71 -17.59
C ASP A 172 3.91 10.45 -17.85
N ILE A 173 5.04 9.80 -17.62
CA ILE A 173 6.35 10.23 -18.11
C ILE A 173 6.67 9.42 -19.35
N PHE A 174 6.98 10.10 -20.43
CA PHE A 174 7.40 9.46 -21.66
C PHE A 174 8.93 9.46 -21.79
N PHE A 175 9.53 8.29 -21.98
CA PHE A 175 10.96 8.13 -22.25
C PHE A 175 11.17 7.93 -23.75
N ALA A 176 11.80 8.90 -24.41
CA ALA A 176 12.10 8.87 -25.81
C ALA A 176 13.36 8.03 -26.08
N ILE A 177 13.22 6.71 -26.10
CA ILE A 177 14.33 5.79 -26.29
C ILE A 177 14.62 5.63 -27.78
N LYS A 178 15.90 5.76 -28.14
CA LYS A 178 16.39 5.43 -29.48
C LYS A 178 16.68 3.94 -29.58
N GLY A 179 15.84 3.21 -30.29
CA GLY A 179 16.01 1.78 -30.56
C GLY A 179 16.65 1.53 -31.93
N LYS A 180 16.88 0.26 -32.24
CA LYS A 180 17.47 -0.15 -33.55
C LYS A 180 16.59 0.23 -34.75
N LYS A 181 15.27 0.09 -34.62
CA LYS A 181 14.32 0.34 -35.74
C LYS A 181 13.60 1.69 -35.63
N ASN A 182 13.39 2.21 -34.43
CA ASN A 182 12.60 3.41 -34.16
C ASN A 182 13.34 4.36 -33.22
N ASP A 183 13.22 5.65 -33.48
CA ASP A 183 13.71 6.71 -32.58
C ASP A 183 12.53 7.33 -31.85
N GLY A 184 12.47 7.10 -30.53
CA GLY A 184 11.42 7.64 -29.66
C GLY A 184 11.36 9.16 -29.65
N ASN A 185 12.46 9.85 -29.99
CA ASN A 185 12.49 11.31 -30.04
C ASN A 185 11.53 11.88 -31.10
N LYS A 186 11.21 11.14 -32.13
CA LYS A 186 10.23 11.53 -33.17
C LYS A 186 8.80 11.62 -32.62
N PHE A 187 8.51 10.96 -31.49
CA PHE A 187 7.17 10.84 -30.91
C PHE A 187 6.95 11.72 -29.67
N VAL A 188 7.89 12.58 -29.33
CA VAL A 188 7.81 13.48 -28.18
C VAL A 188 6.60 14.42 -28.26
N GLY A 189 6.36 15.00 -29.45
CA GLY A 189 5.19 15.86 -29.68
C GLY A 189 3.88 15.12 -29.43
N GLN A 190 3.76 13.87 -29.91
CA GLN A 190 2.57 13.05 -29.67
C GLN A 190 2.35 12.75 -28.17
N ALA A 191 3.42 12.48 -27.42
CA ALA A 191 3.33 12.25 -25.99
C ALA A 191 2.89 13.51 -25.23
N ILE A 192 3.36 14.69 -25.62
CA ILE A 192 2.93 15.98 -25.06
C ILE A 192 1.47 16.26 -25.34
N GLN A 193 1.01 16.03 -26.58
CA GLN A 193 -0.41 16.17 -26.96
C GLN A 193 -1.33 15.27 -26.10
N LYS A 194 -0.86 14.07 -25.76
CA LYS A 194 -1.56 13.15 -24.83
C LYS A 194 -1.41 13.49 -23.37
N LYS A 195 -0.95 14.73 -23.06
CA LYS A 195 -0.84 15.28 -21.71
C LYS A 195 0.16 14.50 -20.83
N ALA A 196 1.25 14.00 -21.39
CA ALA A 196 2.39 13.57 -20.59
C ALA A 196 2.80 14.68 -19.63
N SER A 197 3.14 14.32 -18.38
CA SER A 197 3.70 15.27 -17.43
C SER A 197 5.02 15.82 -17.90
N ILE A 198 5.90 14.90 -18.31
CA ILE A 198 7.25 15.19 -18.81
C ILE A 198 7.62 14.17 -19.87
N THR A 199 8.51 14.59 -20.76
CA THR A 199 9.17 13.73 -21.74
C THR A 199 10.68 13.76 -21.49
N VAL A 200 11.29 12.59 -21.35
CA VAL A 200 12.74 12.43 -21.24
C VAL A 200 13.30 12.19 -22.63
N VAL A 201 14.18 13.07 -23.07
CA VAL A 201 14.69 13.13 -24.46
C VAL A 201 16.21 13.12 -24.49
N ASN A 202 16.84 12.65 -25.57
CA ASN A 202 18.27 12.78 -25.74
C ASN A 202 18.71 14.24 -25.97
N LYS A 203 17.92 15.00 -26.73
CA LYS A 203 18.17 16.40 -27.03
C LYS A 203 16.87 17.19 -27.00
N ILE A 204 16.89 18.34 -26.35
CA ILE A 204 15.74 19.24 -26.29
C ILE A 204 15.31 19.66 -27.68
N GLN A 205 14.04 19.55 -27.96
CA GLN A 205 13.43 19.95 -29.25
C GLN A 205 12.89 21.37 -29.12
N LYS A 206 13.51 22.33 -29.80
CA LYS A 206 13.17 23.78 -29.72
C LYS A 206 11.72 24.10 -30.12
N LYS A 207 11.12 23.28 -30.98
CA LYS A 207 9.72 23.44 -31.45
C LYS A 207 8.66 22.98 -30.44
N LEU A 208 9.05 22.34 -29.35
CA LEU A 208 8.16 21.81 -28.32
C LEU A 208 8.34 22.55 -26.99
N PRO A 209 7.30 22.57 -26.12
CA PRO A 209 7.36 23.27 -24.83
C PRO A 209 8.57 22.81 -23.97
N ARG A 210 9.44 23.76 -23.59
CA ARG A 210 10.68 23.48 -22.85
C ARG A 210 10.39 22.86 -21.49
N ASN A 211 9.34 23.34 -20.81
CA ASN A 211 8.92 22.85 -19.48
C ASN A 211 8.31 21.44 -19.49
N LYS A 212 8.15 20.84 -20.65
CA LYS A 212 7.70 19.45 -20.82
C LYS A 212 8.83 18.50 -21.22
N GLN A 213 10.06 18.99 -21.30
CA GLN A 213 11.18 18.20 -21.78
C GLN A 213 12.34 18.22 -20.77
N VAL A 214 12.92 17.06 -20.55
CA VAL A 214 14.13 16.86 -19.76
C VAL A 214 15.14 16.14 -20.64
N SER A 215 16.35 16.68 -20.74
CA SER A 215 17.42 16.03 -21.50
C SER A 215 18.14 15.00 -20.62
N SER A 216 18.43 13.86 -21.23
CA SER A 216 19.28 12.82 -20.65
C SER A 216 20.19 12.24 -21.75
N ILE A 217 21.46 12.07 -21.46
CA ILE A 217 22.43 11.45 -22.38
C ILE A 217 21.91 10.07 -22.79
N ASN A 218 21.36 9.31 -21.85
CA ASN A 218 20.78 8.00 -22.10
C ASN A 218 19.42 7.83 -21.38
N PRO A 219 18.30 8.11 -22.05
CA PRO A 219 16.96 7.93 -21.47
C PRO A 219 16.65 6.49 -21.02
N LEU A 220 17.24 5.47 -21.65
CA LEU A 220 17.05 4.07 -21.26
C LEU A 220 17.77 3.77 -19.94
N SER A 221 19.01 4.22 -19.79
CA SER A 221 19.75 4.06 -18.52
C SER A 221 19.00 4.74 -17.38
N LEU A 222 18.54 5.96 -17.58
CA LEU A 222 17.76 6.71 -16.60
C LEU A 222 16.46 5.99 -16.22
N LEU A 223 15.73 5.44 -17.20
CA LEU A 223 14.54 4.63 -16.93
C LEU A 223 14.88 3.40 -16.09
N THR A 224 15.96 2.70 -16.44
CA THR A 224 16.40 1.48 -15.74
C THR A 224 16.83 1.77 -14.31
N GLU A 225 17.60 2.81 -14.08
CA GLU A 225 18.03 3.24 -12.74
C GLU A 225 16.83 3.67 -11.90
N THR A 226 15.91 4.46 -12.47
CA THR A 226 14.68 4.87 -11.80
C THR A 226 13.85 3.65 -11.40
N ALA A 227 13.74 2.65 -12.28
CA ALA A 227 13.03 1.40 -11.99
C ALA A 227 13.70 0.58 -10.86
N LYS A 228 15.03 0.51 -10.85
CA LYS A 228 15.80 -0.17 -9.77
C LYS A 228 15.57 0.49 -8.41
N ILE A 229 15.65 1.82 -8.34
CA ILE A 229 15.40 2.58 -7.10
C ILE A 229 13.94 2.37 -6.64
N PHE A 230 12.99 2.43 -7.56
CA PHE A 230 11.60 2.13 -7.30
C PHE A 230 11.43 0.75 -6.67
N ARG A 231 12.01 -0.28 -7.29
CA ARG A 231 11.93 -1.67 -6.82
C ARG A 231 12.55 -1.85 -5.44
N LYS A 232 13.68 -1.19 -5.18
CA LYS A 232 14.37 -1.24 -3.87
C LYS A 232 13.52 -0.63 -2.74
N ASN A 233 12.76 0.42 -3.05
CA ASN A 233 11.95 1.16 -2.07
C ASN A 233 10.51 0.63 -1.93
N ILE A 234 10.05 -0.24 -2.83
CA ILE A 234 8.72 -0.88 -2.78
C ILE A 234 8.90 -2.38 -2.50
N SER A 235 9.46 -2.71 -1.37
CA SER A 235 9.64 -4.11 -0.94
C SER A 235 8.45 -4.62 -0.14
N THR A 236 7.22 -4.44 -0.64
CA THR A 236 6.07 -5.11 -0.05
C THR A 236 5.87 -6.44 -0.78
N LYS A 237 6.35 -7.53 -0.19
CA LYS A 237 5.98 -8.89 -0.60
C LYS A 237 4.58 -9.17 -0.05
N ILE A 238 3.67 -9.64 -0.88
CA ILE A 238 2.35 -10.16 -0.50
C ILE A 238 2.51 -11.64 -0.16
#